data_82ec1fb4bc00fb5628ca1e11316e46b8
#
_entry.id   82ec1fb4bc00fb5628ca1e11316e46b8
#
_cell.length_a   1.000
_cell.length_b   1.000
_cell.length_c   1.000
_cell.angle_alpha   90.00
_cell.angle_beta   90.00
_cell.angle_gamma   90.00
#
_symmetry.space_group_name_H-M   'P 1'
#
loop_
_entity.id
_entity.type
_entity.pdbx_description
1 polymer ?
#
loop_
_entity_poly.entity_id
_entity_poly.type
_entity_poly.pdbx_seq_one_letter_code
_entity_poly.pdbx_strand_id
1 'polypeptide(L)'
;MNPQLVGVEELTGTYPFDIRQSMKAMRLNRFFWQMREASARALWLENRTASYDAAGLTPEERTLVDNTDWIGLIRYGVSFFVLEKFARVVKITNLGVYASMRGETLEAFLKTRQVPDAV
;
A
#
# COMPACT_ATOMS: atom_id res chain seq x y z
N MET A 1 -2.81 -11.08 24.06
CA MET A 1 -1.73 -10.74 23.10
C MET A 1 -0.55 -11.67 23.30
N ASN A 2 0.06 -12.11 22.22
CA ASN A 2 1.28 -12.92 22.29
C ASN A 2 2.42 -12.08 22.90
N PRO A 3 3.05 -12.51 24.02
CA PRO A 3 4.14 -11.74 24.62
C PRO A 3 5.33 -11.49 23.69
N GLN A 4 5.51 -12.33 22.69
CA GLN A 4 6.58 -12.16 21.71
C GLN A 4 6.38 -10.94 20.81
N LEU A 5 5.16 -10.40 20.75
CA LEU A 5 4.84 -9.22 19.94
C LEU A 5 4.92 -7.90 20.72
N VAL A 6 5.21 -7.97 22.03
CA VAL A 6 5.34 -6.76 22.86
C VAL A 6 6.55 -5.97 22.38
N GLY A 7 6.33 -4.67 22.09
CA GLY A 7 7.39 -3.78 21.63
C GLY A 7 7.65 -3.79 20.14
N VAL A 8 6.92 -4.61 19.37
CA VAL A 8 7.08 -4.63 17.91
C VAL A 8 6.82 -3.26 17.30
N GLU A 9 5.84 -2.51 17.84
CA GLU A 9 5.48 -1.19 17.37
C GLU A 9 6.60 -0.15 17.57
N GLU A 10 7.55 -0.43 18.46
CA GLU A 10 8.67 0.47 18.77
C GLU A 10 9.87 0.28 17.86
N LEU A 11 9.85 -0.75 17.01
CA LEU A 11 10.94 -1.00 16.08
C LEU A 11 11.02 0.11 15.04
N THR A 12 12.24 0.59 14.77
CA THR A 12 12.50 1.59 13.75
C THR A 12 12.90 0.92 12.43
N GLY A 13 12.64 1.61 11.33
CA GLY A 13 13.02 1.11 10.00
C GLY A 13 12.11 0.02 9.45
N THR A 14 11.00 -0.26 10.12
CA THR A 14 10.03 -1.25 9.66
C THR A 14 8.62 -0.80 10.01
N TYR A 15 7.64 -1.45 9.38
CA TYR A 15 6.22 -1.21 9.63
C TYR A 15 5.59 -2.52 10.12
N PRO A 16 5.22 -2.62 11.41
CA PRO A 16 4.60 -3.85 11.92
C PRO A 16 3.32 -4.17 11.18
N PHE A 17 3.17 -5.43 10.77
CA PHE A 17 1.94 -5.91 10.17
C PHE A 17 1.53 -7.19 10.90
N ASP A 18 0.45 -7.10 11.68
CA ASP A 18 -0.10 -8.22 12.42
C ASP A 18 -1.61 -8.31 12.18
N ILE A 19 -2.27 -9.25 12.87
CA ILE A 19 -3.70 -9.47 12.67
C ILE A 19 -4.54 -8.25 13.07
N ARG A 20 -4.09 -7.46 14.04
CA ARG A 20 -4.79 -6.23 14.46
C ARG A 20 -4.75 -5.19 13.35
N GLN A 21 -3.59 -4.98 12.74
CA GLN A 21 -3.44 -4.07 11.61
C GLN A 21 -4.26 -4.52 10.41
N SER A 22 -4.24 -5.82 10.11
CA SER A 22 -5.03 -6.38 9.02
C SER A 22 -6.53 -6.18 9.26
N MET A 23 -7.02 -6.34 10.48
CA MET A 23 -8.43 -6.14 10.80
C MET A 23 -8.83 -4.66 10.70
N LYS A 24 -7.97 -3.75 11.14
CA LYS A 24 -8.21 -2.30 11.02
C LYS A 24 -8.40 -1.90 9.55
N ALA A 25 -7.57 -2.42 8.67
CA ALA A 25 -7.56 -2.06 7.27
C ALA A 25 -8.32 -3.05 6.37
N MET A 26 -9.22 -3.84 6.96
CA MET A 26 -9.89 -4.93 6.22
C MET A 26 -10.58 -4.44 4.95
N ARG A 27 -11.29 -3.30 5.01
CA ARG A 27 -11.98 -2.76 3.83
C ARG A 27 -10.99 -2.37 2.73
N LEU A 28 -9.88 -1.71 3.10
CA LEU A 28 -8.83 -1.35 2.14
C LEU A 28 -8.12 -2.57 1.58
N ASN A 29 -7.79 -3.53 2.43
CA ASN A 29 -7.15 -4.76 1.98
C ASN A 29 -8.03 -5.51 0.98
N ARG A 30 -9.32 -5.58 1.25
CA ARG A 30 -10.28 -6.20 0.33
C ARG A 30 -10.41 -5.39 -0.96
N PHE A 31 -10.48 -4.07 -0.86
CA PHE A 31 -10.56 -3.18 -2.00
C PHE A 31 -9.38 -3.38 -2.95
N PHE A 32 -8.15 -3.37 -2.41
CA PHE A 32 -6.96 -3.58 -3.23
C PHE A 32 -6.85 -4.99 -3.78
N TRP A 33 -7.27 -5.99 -3.01
CA TRP A 33 -7.30 -7.36 -3.50
C TRP A 33 -8.22 -7.51 -4.71
N GLN A 34 -9.35 -6.82 -4.72
CA GLN A 34 -10.28 -6.84 -5.84
C GLN A 34 -9.71 -6.20 -7.11
N MET A 35 -8.65 -5.42 -7.01
CA MET A 35 -7.99 -4.82 -8.18
C MET A 35 -7.33 -5.85 -9.10
N ARG A 36 -7.26 -7.11 -8.70
CA ARG A 36 -6.89 -8.21 -9.60
C ARG A 36 -7.97 -8.47 -10.67
N GLU A 37 -9.19 -8.01 -10.44
CA GLU A 37 -10.31 -8.17 -11.38
C GLU A 37 -10.39 -6.98 -12.33
N ALA A 38 -10.53 -7.24 -13.62
CA ALA A 38 -10.60 -6.18 -14.63
C ALA A 38 -11.79 -5.25 -14.40
N SER A 39 -12.93 -5.79 -13.97
CA SER A 39 -14.13 -4.98 -13.71
C SER A 39 -13.93 -4.00 -12.56
N ALA A 40 -13.23 -4.41 -11.49
CA ALA A 40 -12.94 -3.53 -10.37
C ALA A 40 -11.99 -2.41 -10.78
N ARG A 41 -10.96 -2.72 -11.56
CA ARG A 41 -10.04 -1.70 -12.09
C ARG A 41 -10.76 -0.69 -12.97
N ALA A 42 -11.61 -1.17 -13.87
CA ALA A 42 -12.38 -0.30 -14.76
C ALA A 42 -13.29 0.63 -13.97
N LEU A 43 -13.99 0.13 -12.97
CA LEU A 43 -14.87 0.96 -12.14
C LEU A 43 -14.09 2.07 -11.46
N TRP A 44 -12.94 1.76 -10.86
CA TRP A 44 -12.13 2.77 -10.18
C TRP A 44 -11.62 3.84 -11.15
N LEU A 45 -11.19 3.43 -12.36
CA LEU A 45 -10.68 4.37 -13.36
C LEU A 45 -11.79 5.26 -13.92
N GLU A 46 -13.00 4.73 -14.06
CA GLU A 46 -14.14 5.47 -14.64
C GLU A 46 -14.88 6.29 -13.60
N ASN A 47 -15.05 5.76 -12.38
CA ASN A 47 -15.85 6.41 -11.35
C ASN A 47 -15.35 6.01 -9.96
N ARG A 48 -14.38 6.77 -9.44
CA ARG A 48 -13.78 6.50 -8.13
C ARG A 48 -14.80 6.49 -7.01
N THR A 49 -15.74 7.45 -7.02
CA THR A 49 -16.75 7.55 -5.97
C THR A 49 -17.60 6.28 -5.90
N ALA A 50 -18.07 5.79 -7.04
CA ALA A 50 -18.84 4.56 -7.08
C ALA A 50 -18.02 3.35 -6.60
N SER A 51 -16.74 3.30 -6.96
CA SER A 51 -15.82 2.25 -6.51
C SER A 51 -15.67 2.28 -4.99
N TYR A 52 -15.48 3.46 -4.40
CA TYR A 52 -15.33 3.62 -2.96
C TYR A 52 -16.63 3.30 -2.22
N ASP A 53 -17.76 3.74 -2.75
CA ASP A 53 -19.08 3.45 -2.15
C ASP A 53 -19.34 1.95 -2.12
N ALA A 54 -19.04 1.25 -3.22
CA ALA A 54 -19.21 -0.20 -3.28
C ALA A 54 -18.34 -0.93 -2.25
N ALA A 55 -17.15 -0.40 -1.96
CA ALA A 55 -16.24 -0.98 -0.97
C ALA A 55 -16.50 -0.50 0.45
N GLY A 56 -17.36 0.50 0.64
CA GLY A 56 -17.66 1.06 1.95
C GLY A 56 -16.51 1.78 2.61
N LEU A 57 -15.62 2.41 1.82
CA LEU A 57 -14.46 3.10 2.36
C LEU A 57 -14.85 4.35 3.14
N THR A 58 -14.17 4.57 4.28
CA THR A 58 -14.31 5.79 5.06
C THR A 58 -13.67 6.97 4.34
N PRO A 59 -14.02 8.23 4.70
CA PRO A 59 -13.36 9.40 4.11
C PRO A 59 -11.84 9.39 4.26
N GLU A 60 -11.31 8.95 5.41
CA GLU A 60 -9.87 8.82 5.63
C GLU A 60 -9.26 7.82 4.64
N GLU A 61 -9.90 6.67 4.47
CA GLU A 61 -9.43 5.64 3.55
C GLU A 61 -9.43 6.13 2.10
N ARG A 62 -10.47 6.85 1.69
CA ARG A 62 -10.57 7.43 0.35
C ARG A 62 -9.44 8.43 0.08
N THR A 63 -9.12 9.26 1.07
CA THR A 63 -8.03 10.23 0.95
C THR A 63 -6.69 9.53 0.75
N LEU A 64 -6.43 8.46 1.49
CA LEU A 64 -5.20 7.68 1.34
C LEU A 64 -5.06 7.11 -0.07
N VAL A 65 -6.16 6.58 -0.62
CA VAL A 65 -6.15 6.02 -1.98
C VAL A 65 -5.99 7.12 -3.03
N ASP A 66 -6.75 8.20 -2.90
CA ASP A 66 -6.71 9.31 -3.87
C ASP A 66 -5.33 9.92 -3.98
N ASN A 67 -4.62 10.04 -2.87
CA ASN A 67 -3.28 10.62 -2.81
C ASN A 67 -2.17 9.62 -3.13
N THR A 68 -2.52 8.36 -3.37
CA THR A 68 -1.53 7.27 -3.50
C THR A 68 -0.47 7.35 -2.40
N ASP A 69 -0.95 7.52 -1.17
CA ASP A 69 -0.09 7.70 0.00
C ASP A 69 0.41 6.33 0.47
N TRP A 70 1.45 5.82 -0.19
CA TRP A 70 1.97 4.48 0.05
C TRP A 70 2.37 4.27 1.51
N ILE A 71 3.10 5.24 2.08
CA ILE A 71 3.51 5.16 3.49
C ILE A 71 2.28 5.19 4.40
N GLY A 72 1.34 6.11 4.13
CA GLY A 72 0.11 6.22 4.90
C GLY A 72 -0.72 4.95 4.87
N LEU A 73 -0.81 4.31 3.69
CA LEU A 73 -1.54 3.05 3.54
C LEU A 73 -0.91 1.93 4.36
N ILE A 74 0.42 1.80 4.33
CA ILE A 74 1.14 0.79 5.12
C ILE A 74 0.94 1.06 6.61
N ARG A 75 1.08 2.31 7.06
CA ARG A 75 0.87 2.68 8.46
C ARG A 75 -0.57 2.44 8.92
N TYR A 76 -1.51 2.61 8.02
CA TYR A 76 -2.93 2.33 8.30
C TYR A 76 -3.19 0.86 8.52
N GLY A 77 -2.37 -0.02 7.95
CA GLY A 77 -2.48 -1.46 8.11
C GLY A 77 -2.71 -2.23 6.80
N VAL A 78 -2.55 -1.56 5.67
CA VAL A 78 -2.70 -2.23 4.37
C VAL A 78 -1.53 -3.20 4.16
N SER A 79 -1.85 -4.42 3.73
CA SER A 79 -0.83 -5.41 3.37
C SER A 79 -0.07 -4.96 2.14
N PHE A 80 1.24 -5.02 2.19
CA PHE A 80 2.07 -4.71 1.04
C PHE A 80 1.73 -5.60 -0.17
N PHE A 81 1.38 -6.84 0.07
CA PHE A 81 1.02 -7.79 -0.98
C PHE A 81 -0.16 -7.30 -1.82
N VAL A 82 -1.21 -6.78 -1.18
CA VAL A 82 -2.39 -6.27 -1.93
C VAL A 82 -2.13 -4.87 -2.48
N LEU A 83 -1.25 -4.09 -1.83
CA LEU A 83 -0.90 -2.75 -2.30
C LEU A 83 -0.23 -2.81 -3.68
N GLU A 84 0.55 -3.83 -3.94
CA GLU A 84 1.16 -4.06 -5.25
C GLU A 84 0.12 -4.16 -6.37
N LYS A 85 -1.05 -4.71 -6.08
CA LYS A 85 -2.14 -4.82 -7.06
C LYS A 85 -2.62 -3.44 -7.50
N PHE A 86 -2.76 -2.52 -6.54
CA PHE A 86 -3.17 -1.15 -6.82
C PHE A 86 -2.08 -0.36 -7.54
N ALA A 87 -0.82 -0.57 -7.19
CA ALA A 87 0.30 0.10 -7.83
C ALA A 87 0.28 -0.09 -9.35
N ARG A 88 -0.10 -1.27 -9.81
CA ARG A 88 -0.20 -1.56 -11.25
C ARG A 88 -1.34 -0.82 -11.92
N VAL A 89 -2.44 -0.58 -11.19
CA VAL A 89 -3.58 0.18 -11.73
C VAL A 89 -3.18 1.62 -12.00
N VAL A 90 -2.39 2.21 -11.12
CA VAL A 90 -1.88 3.58 -11.27
C VAL A 90 -0.57 3.63 -12.05
N LYS A 91 -0.14 2.50 -12.60
CA LYS A 91 1.05 2.38 -13.46
C LYS A 91 2.35 2.78 -12.76
N ILE A 92 2.48 2.41 -11.49
CA ILE A 92 3.69 2.61 -10.71
C ILE A 92 4.31 1.24 -10.47
N THR A 93 5.62 1.11 -10.71
CA THR A 93 6.34 -0.13 -10.44
C THR A 93 6.51 -0.34 -8.93
N ASN A 94 6.77 -1.58 -8.53
CA ASN A 94 7.05 -1.86 -7.12
C ASN A 94 8.25 -1.04 -6.62
N LEU A 95 9.28 -0.87 -7.45
CA LEU A 95 10.43 -0.04 -7.10
C LEU A 95 10.04 1.43 -6.91
N GLY A 96 9.08 1.92 -7.70
CA GLY A 96 8.52 3.26 -7.53
C GLY A 96 7.80 3.42 -6.19
N VAL A 97 7.05 2.40 -5.77
CA VAL A 97 6.41 2.39 -4.45
C VAL A 97 7.46 2.41 -3.34
N TYR A 98 8.49 1.59 -3.45
CA TYR A 98 9.57 1.56 -2.46
C TYR A 98 10.28 2.91 -2.34
N ALA A 99 10.58 3.54 -3.46
CA ALA A 99 11.22 4.86 -3.48
C ALA A 99 10.36 5.89 -2.76
N SER A 100 9.06 5.91 -3.06
CA SER A 100 8.10 6.81 -2.42
C SER A 100 8.03 6.59 -0.92
N MET A 101 8.03 5.33 -0.47
CA MET A 101 8.00 4.99 0.95
C MET A 101 9.25 5.47 1.69
N ARG A 102 10.38 5.59 1.00
CA ARG A 102 11.62 6.13 1.56
C ARG A 102 11.71 7.64 1.44
N GLY A 103 10.74 8.29 0.81
CA GLY A 103 10.77 9.72 0.56
C GLY A 103 11.79 10.12 -0.51
N GLU A 104 12.12 9.20 -1.42
CA GLU A 104 13.11 9.39 -2.45
C GLU A 104 12.45 9.36 -3.84
N THR A 105 13.13 9.96 -4.82
CA THR A 105 12.76 9.74 -6.22
C THR A 105 13.14 8.31 -6.63
N LEU A 106 12.49 7.79 -7.68
CA LEU A 106 12.84 6.48 -8.19
C LEU A 106 14.32 6.43 -8.61
N GLU A 107 14.81 7.49 -9.25
CA GLU A 107 16.19 7.57 -9.68
C GLU A 107 17.16 7.48 -8.50
N ALA A 108 16.92 8.26 -7.43
CA ALA A 108 17.77 8.22 -6.24
C ALA A 108 17.72 6.85 -5.57
N PHE A 109 16.53 6.25 -5.48
CA PHE A 109 16.36 4.93 -4.90
C PHE A 109 17.11 3.85 -5.68
N LEU A 110 17.03 3.87 -7.00
CA LEU A 110 17.73 2.90 -7.85
C LEU A 110 19.25 2.97 -7.69
N LYS A 111 19.80 4.15 -7.44
CA LYS A 111 21.22 4.30 -7.17
C LYS A 111 21.67 3.53 -5.93
N THR A 112 20.82 3.48 -4.90
CA THR A 112 21.16 2.75 -3.66
C THR A 112 21.13 1.24 -3.85
N ARG A 113 20.51 0.75 -4.92
CA ARG A 113 20.38 -0.67 -5.20
C ARG A 113 21.42 -1.19 -6.20
N GLN A 114 22.25 -0.31 -6.72
CA GLN A 114 23.33 -0.69 -7.60
C GLN A 114 24.46 -1.30 -6.79
N VAL A 115 24.94 -2.44 -7.24
CA VAL A 115 26.09 -3.10 -6.63
C VAL A 115 27.29 -2.80 -7.52
N PRO A 116 28.37 -2.16 -7.01
CA PRO A 116 29.57 -1.95 -7.81
C PRO A 116 30.07 -3.28 -8.35
N ASP A 117 30.48 -3.28 -9.62
CA ASP A 117 30.99 -4.47 -10.30
C ASP A 117 29.97 -5.60 -10.48
N ALA A 118 28.67 -5.32 -10.30
CA ALA A 118 27.62 -6.27 -10.64
C ALA A 118 27.57 -6.46 -12.16
N VAL A 119 27.50 -7.70 -12.57
CA VAL A 119 27.50 -8.06 -13.99
C VAL A 119 26.13 -8.50 -14.43
#